data_7e2f94c25dfb2f98d79af39bc4bf7e34
#
_entry.id   7e2f94c25dfb2f98d79af39bc4bf7e34
#
_cell.length_a   1.000
_cell.length_b   1.000
_cell.length_c   1.000
_cell.angle_alpha   90.00
_cell.angle_beta   90.00
_cell.angle_gamma   90.00
#
_symmetry.space_group_name_H-M   'P 1'
#
loop_
_entity.id
_entity.type
_entity.pdbx_description
1 polymer ?
#
loop_
_entity_poly.entity_id
_entity_poly.type
_entity_poly.pdbx_seq_one_letter_code
_entity_poly.pdbx_strand_id
1 'polypeptide(L)'
;MIRKKVREATDFKLLKIKLGGDNDRGIIEVIRSESNQPLTVDANQGWTDRQEALDMIHWLKEKGTVFIEQPMPADRWDDNAWITEHSPLPVVADEAVQRLVDVEKAKGVYHGINIKMSKCTGMLEGYKI
;
A
#
# COMPACT_ATOMS: atom_id res chain seq x y z
N MET A 1 7.84 2.11 -20.96
CA MET A 1 6.59 1.40 -20.62
C MET A 1 5.76 2.11 -19.57
N ILE A 2 6.33 2.52 -18.44
CA ILE A 2 5.61 3.26 -17.38
C ILE A 2 5.00 4.55 -17.91
N ARG A 3 5.77 5.36 -18.65
CA ARG A 3 5.28 6.62 -19.23
C ARG A 3 4.05 6.42 -20.11
N LYS A 4 4.08 5.37 -20.94
CA LYS A 4 2.95 5.04 -21.82
C LYS A 4 1.70 4.70 -21.01
N LYS A 5 1.85 3.87 -19.97
CA LYS A 5 0.72 3.47 -19.11
C LYS A 5 0.12 4.67 -18.38
N VAL A 6 0.94 5.58 -17.90
CA VAL A 6 0.48 6.79 -17.22
C VAL A 6 -0.31 7.66 -18.19
N ARG A 7 0.18 7.84 -19.40
CA ARG A 7 -0.53 8.62 -20.43
C ARG A 7 -1.88 8.00 -20.80
N GLU A 8 -1.94 6.66 -20.87
CA GLU A 8 -3.18 5.94 -21.14
C GLU A 8 -4.18 6.04 -20.00
N ALA A 9 -3.71 6.30 -18.78
CA ALA A 9 -4.53 6.37 -17.58
C ALA A 9 -5.00 7.79 -17.23
N THR A 10 -4.93 8.74 -18.14
CA THR A 10 -5.28 10.15 -17.88
C THR A 10 -6.73 10.36 -17.45
N ASP A 11 -7.62 9.44 -17.82
CA ASP A 11 -9.06 9.52 -17.47
C ASP A 11 -9.34 9.02 -16.04
N PHE A 12 -8.39 8.38 -15.39
CA PHE A 12 -8.56 7.86 -14.04
C PHE A 12 -8.24 8.94 -13.00
N LYS A 13 -9.03 9.00 -11.93
CA LYS A 13 -8.85 9.97 -10.86
C LYS A 13 -7.74 9.61 -9.90
N LEU A 14 -7.34 8.32 -9.87
CA LEU A 14 -6.39 7.78 -8.93
C LEU A 14 -5.57 6.68 -9.61
N LEU A 15 -4.25 6.70 -9.41
CA LEU A 15 -3.37 5.67 -9.96
C LEU A 15 -2.89 4.75 -8.85
N LYS A 16 -2.98 3.44 -9.07
CA LYS A 16 -2.41 2.44 -8.16
C LYS A 16 -1.05 2.00 -8.68
N ILE A 17 -0.02 2.16 -7.86
CA ILE A 17 1.37 1.88 -8.22
C ILE A 17 1.91 0.75 -7.35
N LYS A 18 2.54 -0.23 -7.96
CA LYS A 18 3.21 -1.31 -7.24
C LYS A 18 4.68 -0.97 -7.04
N LEU A 19 5.11 -0.96 -5.80
CA LEU A 19 6.50 -0.75 -5.39
C LEU A 19 7.01 -1.97 -4.60
N GLY A 20 8.10 -1.80 -3.89
CA GLY A 20 8.71 -2.88 -3.10
C GLY A 20 9.92 -3.50 -3.77
N GLY A 21 10.45 -2.86 -4.80
CA GLY A 21 11.66 -3.29 -5.51
C GLY A 21 12.83 -2.35 -5.27
N ASP A 22 13.87 -2.48 -6.10
CA ASP A 22 15.11 -1.72 -5.92
C ASP A 22 15.05 -0.30 -6.49
N ASN A 23 14.07 0.01 -7.32
CA ASN A 23 13.99 1.29 -8.03
C ASN A 23 12.68 2.04 -7.76
N ASP A 24 12.18 1.96 -6.54
CA ASP A 24 10.88 2.57 -6.18
C ASP A 24 10.85 4.08 -6.45
N ARG A 25 11.91 4.79 -6.05
CA ARG A 25 11.99 6.24 -6.25
C ARG A 25 12.02 6.60 -7.74
N GLY A 26 12.76 5.84 -8.53
CA GLY A 26 12.84 6.05 -9.99
C GLY A 26 11.47 5.89 -10.65
N ILE A 27 10.71 4.88 -10.25
CA ILE A 27 9.36 4.64 -10.77
C ILE A 27 8.46 5.85 -10.49
N ILE A 28 8.45 6.35 -9.26
CA ILE A 28 7.62 7.50 -8.87
C ILE A 28 8.05 8.78 -9.62
N GLU A 29 9.34 9.01 -9.77
CA GLU A 29 9.84 10.17 -10.50
C GLU A 29 9.38 10.15 -11.96
N VAL A 30 9.39 8.98 -12.61
CA VAL A 30 8.90 8.83 -13.98
C VAL A 30 7.40 9.16 -14.04
N ILE A 31 6.62 8.64 -13.10
CA ILE A 31 5.18 8.88 -13.05
C ILE A 31 4.89 10.37 -12.86
N ARG A 32 5.61 11.03 -11.96
CA ARG A 32 5.43 12.46 -11.71
C ARG A 32 5.86 13.34 -12.88
N SER A 33 6.77 12.86 -13.70
CA SER A 33 7.13 13.59 -14.94
C SER A 33 6.00 13.58 -15.97
N GLU A 34 5.05 12.64 -15.85
CA GLU A 34 3.96 12.47 -16.83
C GLU A 34 2.58 12.85 -16.26
N SER A 35 2.40 12.86 -14.95
CA SER A 35 1.06 13.05 -14.34
C SER A 35 1.14 13.62 -12.94
N ASN A 36 0.12 14.40 -12.56
CA ASN A 36 -0.07 14.91 -11.21
C ASN A 36 -1.23 14.23 -10.48
N GLN A 37 -1.76 13.13 -11.03
CA GLN A 37 -2.88 12.40 -10.43
C GLN A 37 -2.50 11.83 -9.06
N PRO A 38 -3.43 11.79 -8.08
CA PRO A 38 -3.17 11.14 -6.79
C PRO A 38 -2.77 9.69 -6.96
N LEU A 39 -1.87 9.22 -6.10
CA LEU A 39 -1.37 7.83 -6.14
C LEU A 39 -1.80 7.05 -4.91
N THR A 40 -2.02 5.75 -5.09
CA THR A 40 -1.96 4.78 -4.01
C THR A 40 -0.79 3.86 -4.29
N VAL A 41 -0.09 3.44 -3.25
CA VAL A 41 1.11 2.61 -3.38
C VAL A 41 0.92 1.28 -2.67
N ASP A 42 1.11 0.20 -3.43
CA ASP A 42 1.14 -1.15 -2.90
C ASP A 42 2.60 -1.62 -2.91
N ALA A 43 3.19 -1.74 -1.73
CA ALA A 43 4.58 -2.15 -1.58
C ALA A 43 4.77 -3.66 -1.65
N ASN A 44 3.69 -4.44 -1.67
CA ASN A 44 3.72 -5.90 -1.81
C ASN A 44 4.68 -6.57 -0.82
N GLN A 45 4.70 -6.11 0.45
CA GLN A 45 5.60 -6.64 1.48
C GLN A 45 7.09 -6.41 1.20
N GLY A 46 7.41 -5.53 0.25
CA GLY A 46 8.78 -5.42 -0.28
C GLY A 46 9.77 -4.65 0.58
N TRP A 47 9.30 -3.83 1.51
CA TRP A 47 10.20 -3.07 2.39
C TRP A 47 10.47 -3.86 3.65
N THR A 48 11.75 -4.03 4.00
CA THR A 48 12.16 -4.93 5.08
C THR A 48 12.75 -4.23 6.30
N ASP A 49 13.06 -2.94 6.19
CA ASP A 49 13.50 -2.10 7.32
C ASP A 49 12.44 -1.07 7.62
N ARG A 50 11.92 -1.06 8.86
CA ARG A 50 10.81 -0.18 9.24
C ARG A 50 11.15 1.31 9.17
N GLN A 51 12.39 1.67 9.49
CA GLN A 51 12.80 3.08 9.40
C GLN A 51 12.90 3.53 7.94
N GLU A 52 13.49 2.71 7.09
CA GLU A 52 13.56 3.01 5.66
C GLU A 52 12.17 3.05 5.03
N ALA A 53 11.28 2.14 5.46
CA ALA A 53 9.89 2.14 5.01
C ALA A 53 9.17 3.43 5.41
N LEU A 54 9.36 3.88 6.65
CA LEU A 54 8.76 5.13 7.12
C LEU A 54 9.30 6.33 6.34
N ASP A 55 10.61 6.38 6.11
CA ASP A 55 11.23 7.44 5.33
C ASP A 55 10.67 7.47 3.90
N MET A 56 10.48 6.30 3.30
CA MET A 56 9.85 6.18 1.98
C MET A 56 8.42 6.72 2.00
N ILE A 57 7.66 6.41 3.03
CA ILE A 57 6.27 6.88 3.16
C ILE A 57 6.22 8.41 3.25
N HIS A 58 7.10 9.04 4.03
CA HIS A 58 7.17 10.49 4.10
C HIS A 58 7.48 11.10 2.73
N TRP A 59 8.43 10.53 2.01
CA TRP A 59 8.76 10.98 0.67
C TRP A 59 7.60 10.80 -0.30
N LEU A 60 6.90 9.66 -0.24
CA LEU A 60 5.74 9.38 -1.09
C LEU A 60 4.59 10.34 -0.81
N LYS A 61 4.40 10.74 0.44
CA LYS A 61 3.40 11.75 0.77
C LYS A 61 3.68 13.07 0.03
N GLU A 62 4.93 13.48 -0.01
CA GLU A 62 5.35 14.68 -0.75
C GLU A 62 5.09 14.54 -2.24
N LYS A 63 5.09 13.32 -2.76
CA LYS A 63 4.83 13.02 -4.17
C LYS A 63 3.34 12.82 -4.49
N GLY A 64 2.43 13.07 -3.54
CA GLY A 64 0.99 12.99 -3.79
C GLY A 64 0.37 11.63 -3.58
N THR A 65 1.00 10.77 -2.81
CA THR A 65 0.42 9.47 -2.42
C THR A 65 -0.63 9.65 -1.34
N VAL A 66 -1.73 8.92 -1.45
CA VAL A 66 -2.90 9.03 -0.56
C VAL A 66 -2.88 7.99 0.55
N PHE A 67 -2.50 6.76 0.24
CA PHE A 67 -2.30 5.71 1.25
C PHE A 67 -1.28 4.67 0.77
N ILE A 68 -0.81 3.86 1.72
CA ILE A 68 0.18 2.81 1.48
C ILE A 68 -0.44 1.46 1.81
N GLU A 69 -0.28 0.50 0.92
CA GLU A 69 -0.80 -0.86 1.08
C GLU A 69 0.36 -1.81 1.35
N GLN A 70 0.27 -2.58 2.42
CA GLN A 70 1.19 -3.63 2.87
C GLN A 70 2.67 -3.27 2.72
N PRO A 71 3.17 -2.32 3.52
CA PRO A 71 4.55 -1.85 3.39
C PRO A 71 5.59 -2.93 3.71
N MET A 72 5.33 -3.76 4.71
CA MET A 72 6.28 -4.78 5.17
C MET A 72 5.68 -6.17 5.12
N PRO A 73 6.52 -7.23 5.24
CA PRO A 73 6.01 -8.60 5.26
C PRO A 73 4.85 -8.81 6.22
N ALA A 74 3.90 -9.63 5.82
CA ALA A 74 2.65 -9.85 6.56
C ALA A 74 2.88 -10.42 7.96
N ASP A 75 3.95 -11.18 8.17
CA ASP A 75 4.29 -11.78 9.46
C ASP A 75 4.99 -10.82 10.42
N ARG A 76 5.34 -9.63 9.98
CA ARG A 76 5.98 -8.61 10.81
C ARG A 76 4.95 -7.67 11.43
N TRP A 77 4.11 -8.20 12.30
CA TRP A 77 3.03 -7.45 12.94
C TRP A 77 3.54 -6.24 13.72
N ASP A 78 4.62 -6.41 14.49
CA ASP A 78 5.19 -5.33 15.30
C ASP A 78 5.75 -4.19 14.44
N ASP A 79 6.46 -4.54 13.37
CA ASP A 79 7.02 -3.54 12.46
C ASP A 79 5.92 -2.78 11.71
N ASN A 80 4.89 -3.49 11.25
CA ASN A 80 3.75 -2.86 10.59
C ASN A 80 2.98 -1.96 11.55
N ALA A 81 2.80 -2.39 12.80
CA ALA A 81 2.15 -1.56 13.82
C ALA A 81 2.96 -0.28 14.09
N TRP A 82 4.28 -0.40 14.18
CA TRP A 82 5.16 0.75 14.38
C TRP A 82 5.06 1.75 13.22
N ILE A 83 5.07 1.23 11.98
CA ILE A 83 4.90 2.07 10.79
C ILE A 83 3.55 2.78 10.82
N THR A 84 2.47 2.06 11.11
CA THR A 84 1.12 2.62 11.18
C THR A 84 1.03 3.75 12.20
N GLU A 85 1.65 3.57 13.35
CA GLU A 85 1.65 4.57 14.42
C GLU A 85 2.39 5.86 14.01
N HIS A 86 3.46 5.73 13.24
CA HIS A 86 4.32 6.88 12.88
C HIS A 86 4.02 7.45 11.49
N SER A 87 3.25 6.73 10.66
CA SER A 87 3.02 7.11 9.27
C SER A 87 2.18 8.37 9.12
N PRO A 88 2.57 9.30 8.22
CA PRO A 88 1.74 10.44 7.88
C PRO A 88 0.59 10.09 6.93
N LEU A 89 0.56 8.85 6.41
CA LEU A 89 -0.46 8.35 5.50
C LEU A 89 -1.17 7.13 6.11
N PRO A 90 -2.44 6.87 5.75
CA PRO A 90 -3.10 5.63 6.13
C PRO A 90 -2.31 4.41 5.61
N VAL A 91 -2.21 3.38 6.43
CA VAL A 91 -1.55 2.12 6.10
C VAL A 91 -2.60 1.01 6.06
N VAL A 92 -2.68 0.31 4.93
CA VAL A 92 -3.73 -0.66 4.64
C VAL A 92 -3.13 -2.06 4.52
N ALA A 93 -3.76 -3.05 5.18
CA ALA A 93 -3.33 -4.44 5.06
C ALA A 93 -3.86 -5.06 3.77
N ASP A 94 -3.03 -5.86 3.11
CA ASP A 94 -3.44 -6.73 2.00
C ASP A 94 -3.07 -8.18 2.32
N GLU A 95 -1.80 -8.56 2.16
CA GLU A 95 -1.36 -9.93 2.38
C GLU A 95 -1.50 -10.39 3.84
N ALA A 96 -1.49 -9.46 4.80
CA ALA A 96 -1.64 -9.77 6.22
C ALA A 96 -3.06 -10.25 6.57
N VAL A 97 -4.06 -9.91 5.76
CA VAL A 97 -5.46 -10.28 6.01
C VAL A 97 -5.95 -11.21 4.92
N GLN A 98 -6.02 -12.51 5.23
CA GLN A 98 -6.49 -13.55 4.32
C GLN A 98 -7.86 -14.07 4.71
N ARG A 99 -8.17 -14.07 6.01
CA ARG A 99 -9.39 -14.63 6.56
C ARG A 99 -9.95 -13.70 7.65
N LEU A 100 -11.19 -13.99 8.08
CA LEU A 100 -11.86 -13.21 9.12
C LEU A 100 -11.04 -13.12 10.42
N VAL A 101 -10.36 -14.20 10.80
CA VAL A 101 -9.53 -14.23 12.01
C VAL A 101 -8.38 -13.21 11.93
N ASP A 102 -7.87 -12.95 10.73
CA ASP A 102 -6.79 -11.99 10.54
C ASP A 102 -7.25 -10.54 10.75
N VAL A 103 -8.52 -10.26 10.54
CA VAL A 103 -9.11 -8.94 10.78
C VAL A 103 -8.93 -8.52 12.24
N GLU A 104 -9.16 -9.45 13.15
CA GLU A 104 -8.97 -9.18 14.59
C GLU A 104 -7.51 -8.85 14.91
N LYS A 105 -6.57 -9.56 14.29
CA LYS A 105 -5.14 -9.29 14.47
C LYS A 105 -4.74 -7.94 13.86
N ALA A 106 -5.41 -7.51 12.79
CA ALA A 106 -5.10 -6.26 12.10
C ALA A 106 -5.55 -5.02 12.87
N LYS A 107 -6.47 -5.17 13.81
CA LYS A 107 -6.92 -4.05 14.64
C LYS A 107 -5.75 -3.46 15.43
N GLY A 108 -5.54 -2.15 15.29
CA GLY A 108 -4.43 -1.46 15.93
C GLY A 108 -3.09 -1.62 15.23
N VAL A 109 -2.99 -2.51 14.22
CA VAL A 109 -1.77 -2.70 13.44
C VAL A 109 -1.85 -1.93 12.12
N TYR A 110 -3.03 -1.83 11.54
CA TYR A 110 -3.26 -1.13 10.28
C TYR A 110 -4.42 -0.14 10.42
N HIS A 111 -4.43 0.89 9.58
CA HIS A 111 -5.55 1.84 9.51
C HIS A 111 -6.75 1.26 8.78
N GLY A 112 -6.52 0.32 7.87
CA GLY A 112 -7.57 -0.29 7.08
C GLY A 112 -7.13 -1.63 6.50
N ILE A 113 -8.03 -2.26 5.76
CA ILE A 113 -7.76 -3.53 5.09
C ILE A 113 -8.24 -3.47 3.64
N ASN A 114 -7.61 -4.27 2.79
CA ASN A 114 -8.03 -4.46 1.41
C ASN A 114 -8.79 -5.79 1.30
N ILE A 115 -10.07 -5.73 0.99
CA ILE A 115 -10.92 -6.92 0.88
C ILE A 115 -10.88 -7.44 -0.56
N LYS A 116 -10.43 -8.69 -0.71
CA LYS A 116 -10.46 -9.38 -2.00
C LYS A 116 -11.28 -10.67 -1.83
N MET A 117 -12.29 -10.86 -2.66
CA MET A 117 -13.14 -12.06 -2.58
C MET A 117 -12.35 -13.34 -2.79
N SER A 118 -11.23 -13.27 -3.53
CA SER A 118 -10.34 -14.43 -3.72
C SER A 118 -9.61 -14.85 -2.45
N LYS A 119 -9.43 -13.94 -1.47
CA LYS A 119 -8.81 -14.24 -0.18
C LYS A 119 -9.83 -14.71 0.85
N CYS A 120 -11.05 -14.22 0.76
CA CYS A 120 -12.11 -14.56 1.70
C CYS A 120 -12.71 -15.92 1.36
N THR A 121 -13.16 -16.66 2.37
CA THR A 121 -13.75 -17.98 2.17
C THR A 121 -15.18 -17.86 1.65
N GLY A 122 -15.34 -17.19 0.52
CA GLY A 122 -16.62 -16.94 -0.10
C GLY A 122 -17.26 -15.64 0.33
N MET A 123 -18.40 -15.38 -0.27
CA MET A 123 -19.06 -14.08 -0.17
C MET A 123 -19.53 -13.74 1.25
N LEU A 124 -19.97 -14.76 2.00
CA LEU A 124 -20.46 -14.55 3.36
C LEU A 124 -19.37 -14.02 4.29
N GLU A 125 -18.18 -14.60 4.22
CA GLU A 125 -17.05 -14.14 5.02
C GLU A 125 -16.60 -12.73 4.60
N GLY A 126 -16.63 -12.43 3.29
CA GLY A 126 -16.34 -11.10 2.78
C GLY A 126 -17.28 -10.04 3.35
N TYR A 127 -18.55 -10.35 3.53
CA TYR A 127 -19.51 -9.42 4.13
C TYR A 127 -19.24 -9.14 5.61
N LYS A 128 -18.59 -10.06 6.31
CA LYS A 128 -18.29 -9.90 7.75
C LYS A 128 -17.04 -9.07 8.00
N ILE A 129 -16.19 -8.93 7.02
CA ILE A 129 -14.99 -8.13 7.11
C ILE A 129 -15.36 -6.64 6.99
#